data_b80f68fec97dced3687efe89f8dcd603
#
_entry.id   b80f68fec97dced3687efe89f8dcd603
#
_cell.length_a   1.000
_cell.length_b   1.000
_cell.length_c   1.000
_cell.angle_alpha   90.00
_cell.angle_beta   90.00
_cell.angle_gamma   90.00
#
_symmetry.space_group_name_H-M   'P 1'
#
loop_
_entity.id
_entity.type
_entity.pdbx_description
1 polymer ?
#
loop_
_entity_poly.entity_id
_entity_poly.type
_entity_poly.pdbx_seq_one_letter_code
_entity_poly.pdbx_strand_id
1 'polypeptide(L)'
;TMEMGQDEYNDLQIRKEKAEKELKTQKEIFEKFEIGFNLYSASALGRAGQIHEETSKWFIERLHEVGMVSKHTSWQFYDEKNQCLLNGRQVVGKCPIEGCQSEKGYADECDLGHQYLPQDLIDPISTLSGEKPKLVKIENLYFDLEKCIPILQEWINSLDRKSDTPQFRNQKANWF
;
A
#
# COMPACT_ATOMS: atom_id res chain seq x y z
N THR A 1 16.60 -2.45 18.52
CA THR A 1 16.44 -1.13 17.85
C THR A 1 17.66 -0.93 16.99
N MET A 2 17.51 -1.10 15.66
CA MET A 2 18.54 -0.64 14.72
C MET A 2 18.57 0.89 14.81
N GLU A 3 19.73 1.47 15.10
CA GLU A 3 19.90 2.91 14.99
C GLU A 3 19.86 3.29 13.51
N MET A 4 18.98 4.19 13.17
CA MET A 4 18.84 4.75 11.82
C MET A 4 20.10 5.55 11.48
N GLY A 5 20.69 5.32 10.30
CA GLY A 5 21.85 6.09 9.84
C GLY A 5 21.52 7.58 9.61
N GLN A 6 22.52 8.45 9.66
CA GLN A 6 22.33 9.90 9.50
C GLN A 6 21.69 10.26 8.14
N ASP A 7 22.08 9.57 7.07
CA ASP A 7 21.54 9.81 5.73
C ASP A 7 20.07 9.37 5.63
N GLU A 8 19.69 8.26 6.24
CA GLU A 8 18.32 7.77 6.32
C GLU A 8 17.45 8.71 7.17
N TYR A 9 17.99 9.25 8.25
CA TYR A 9 17.32 10.27 9.06
C TYR A 9 17.07 11.55 8.26
N ASN A 10 18.07 12.03 7.52
CA ASN A 10 17.96 13.24 6.69
C ASN A 10 16.90 13.05 5.59
N ASP A 11 16.85 11.89 4.91
CA ASP A 11 15.83 11.58 3.90
C ASP A 11 14.43 11.57 4.51
N LEU A 12 14.27 11.00 5.70
CA LEU A 12 13.00 11.00 6.43
C LEU A 12 12.52 12.40 6.78
N GLN A 13 13.43 13.31 7.19
CA GLN A 13 13.08 14.71 7.47
C GLN A 13 12.61 15.44 6.21
N ILE A 14 13.32 15.30 5.10
CA ILE A 14 12.94 15.87 3.80
C ILE A 14 11.54 15.41 3.38
N ARG A 15 11.24 14.12 3.56
CA ARG A 15 9.91 13.56 3.26
C ARG A 15 8.82 14.11 4.16
N LYS A 16 9.09 14.31 5.45
CA LYS A 16 8.17 14.94 6.40
C LYS A 16 7.87 16.38 6.03
N GLU A 17 8.88 17.18 5.76
CA GLU A 17 8.72 18.58 5.32
C GLU A 17 7.88 18.70 4.04
N LYS A 18 8.13 17.81 3.07
CA LYS A 18 7.31 17.73 1.87
C LYS A 18 5.86 17.40 2.19
N ALA A 19 5.62 16.40 3.05
CA ALA A 19 4.28 16.01 3.46
C ALA A 19 3.54 17.13 4.21
N GLU A 20 4.24 17.91 5.05
CA GLU A 20 3.67 19.09 5.74
C GLU A 20 3.23 20.16 4.75
N LYS A 21 4.07 20.46 3.75
CA LYS A 21 3.75 21.42 2.70
C LYS A 21 2.53 20.98 1.88
N GLU A 22 2.48 19.71 1.48
CA GLU A 22 1.35 19.16 0.74
C GLU A 22 0.06 19.19 1.56
N LEU A 23 0.12 18.81 2.84
CA LEU A 23 -1.03 18.86 3.76
C LEU A 23 -1.60 20.27 3.88
N LYS A 24 -0.73 21.27 3.99
CA LYS A 24 -1.14 22.67 4.04
C LYS A 24 -1.84 23.10 2.75
N THR A 25 -1.23 22.80 1.60
CA THR A 25 -1.80 23.11 0.29
C THR A 25 -3.16 22.46 0.09
N GLN A 26 -3.31 21.19 0.47
CA GLN A 26 -4.59 20.48 0.38
C GLN A 26 -5.67 21.14 1.27
N LYS A 27 -5.34 21.52 2.49
CA LYS A 27 -6.28 22.24 3.38
C LYS A 27 -6.75 23.56 2.77
N GLU A 28 -5.82 24.36 2.24
CA GLU A 28 -6.16 25.62 1.57
C GLU A 28 -7.08 25.44 0.34
N ILE A 29 -6.89 24.32 -0.40
CA ILE A 29 -7.75 23.96 -1.51
C ILE A 29 -9.15 23.60 -1.01
N PHE A 30 -9.25 22.73 0.00
CA PHE A 30 -10.54 22.34 0.57
C PHE A 30 -11.31 23.53 1.15
N GLU A 31 -10.64 24.44 1.81
CA GLU A 31 -11.24 25.69 2.31
C GLU A 31 -11.84 26.53 1.16
N LYS A 32 -11.12 26.65 0.02
CA LYS A 32 -11.62 27.38 -1.16
C LYS A 32 -12.86 26.73 -1.80
N PHE A 33 -13.00 25.42 -1.66
CA PHE A 33 -14.17 24.67 -2.13
C PHE A 33 -15.27 24.51 -1.05
N GLU A 34 -15.11 25.19 0.09
CA GLU A 34 -16.03 25.12 1.23
C GLU A 34 -16.25 23.68 1.76
N ILE A 35 -15.23 22.83 1.62
CA ILE A 35 -15.25 21.45 2.12
C ILE A 35 -14.71 21.45 3.55
N GLY A 36 -15.60 21.17 4.51
CA GLY A 36 -15.25 21.07 5.92
C GLY A 36 -14.94 19.63 6.35
N PHE A 37 -13.90 19.45 7.15
CA PHE A 37 -13.55 18.21 7.83
C PHE A 37 -13.51 18.42 9.33
N ASN A 38 -14.01 17.47 10.09
CA ASN A 38 -13.81 17.46 11.54
C ASN A 38 -12.33 17.26 11.90
N LEU A 39 -11.64 16.44 11.10
CA LEU A 39 -10.20 16.21 11.19
C LEU A 39 -9.65 15.94 9.79
N TYR A 40 -8.62 16.68 9.40
CA TYR A 40 -7.82 16.40 8.20
C TYR A 40 -6.35 16.43 8.57
N SER A 41 -5.68 15.29 8.52
CA SER A 41 -4.30 15.13 8.97
C SER A 41 -3.54 14.13 8.07
N ALA A 42 -2.23 14.07 8.22
CA ALA A 42 -1.40 13.08 7.53
C ALA A 42 -0.92 12.00 8.51
N SER A 43 -0.88 10.75 8.03
CA SER A 43 -0.50 9.57 8.82
C SER A 43 0.98 9.53 9.26
N ALA A 44 1.80 10.49 8.79
CA ALA A 44 3.22 10.57 9.15
C ALA A 44 3.55 11.82 9.98
N LEU A 45 2.59 12.69 10.28
CA LEU A 45 2.84 14.00 10.85
C LEU A 45 2.19 14.21 12.23
N GLY A 46 2.93 14.86 13.11
CA GLY A 46 2.46 15.33 14.41
C GLY A 46 1.80 14.23 15.26
N ARG A 47 0.78 14.60 16.03
CA ARG A 47 0.07 13.67 16.92
C ARG A 47 -0.66 12.55 16.14
N ALA A 48 -1.22 12.88 14.97
CA ALA A 48 -1.88 11.88 14.12
C ALA A 48 -0.92 10.80 13.64
N GLY A 49 0.32 11.20 13.25
CA GLY A 49 1.37 10.27 12.88
C GLY A 49 1.79 9.34 14.01
N GLN A 50 1.94 9.86 15.22
CA GLN A 50 2.26 9.05 16.40
C GLN A 50 1.17 8.02 16.69
N ILE A 51 -0.09 8.44 16.72
CA ILE A 51 -1.24 7.53 16.95
C ILE A 51 -1.30 6.46 15.84
N HIS A 52 -1.08 6.86 14.58
CA HIS A 52 -1.08 5.93 13.45
C HIS A 52 0.00 4.87 13.60
N GLU A 53 1.23 5.27 13.96
CA GLU A 53 2.34 4.34 14.17
C GLU A 53 2.06 3.37 15.32
N GLU A 54 1.66 3.88 16.49
CA GLU A 54 1.32 3.08 17.67
C GLU A 54 0.18 2.10 17.39
N THR A 55 -0.88 2.57 16.72
CA THR A 55 -2.06 1.75 16.39
C THR A 55 -1.71 0.68 15.35
N SER A 56 -0.94 1.04 14.32
CA SER A 56 -0.53 0.09 13.28
C SER A 56 0.34 -1.02 13.87
N LYS A 57 1.29 -0.67 14.73
CA LYS A 57 2.14 -1.63 15.43
C LYS A 57 1.31 -2.56 16.30
N TRP A 58 0.47 -2.01 17.18
CA TRP A 58 -0.42 -2.78 18.03
C TRP A 58 -1.33 -3.72 17.21
N PHE A 59 -1.88 -3.24 16.10
CA PHE A 59 -2.78 -4.03 15.25
C PHE A 59 -2.06 -5.23 14.62
N ILE A 60 -0.85 -5.03 14.08
CA ILE A 60 -0.05 -6.12 13.51
C ILE A 60 0.36 -7.14 14.57
N GLU A 61 0.78 -6.69 15.76
CA GLU A 61 1.08 -7.56 16.90
C GLU A 61 -0.15 -8.39 17.28
N ARG A 62 -1.33 -7.75 17.33
CA ARG A 62 -2.59 -8.44 17.66
C ARG A 62 -2.99 -9.47 16.60
N LEU A 63 -2.84 -9.14 15.32
CA LEU A 63 -3.08 -10.09 14.22
C LEU A 63 -2.14 -11.31 14.29
N HIS A 64 -0.89 -11.09 14.67
CA HIS A 64 0.07 -12.17 14.88
C HIS A 64 -0.32 -13.06 16.06
N GLU A 65 -0.70 -12.48 17.21
CA GLU A 65 -1.14 -13.21 18.41
C GLU A 65 -2.35 -14.12 18.15
N VAL A 66 -3.31 -13.66 17.34
CA VAL A 66 -4.51 -14.43 16.99
C VAL A 66 -4.31 -15.36 15.78
N GLY A 67 -3.08 -15.45 15.25
CA GLY A 67 -2.73 -16.36 14.17
C GLY A 67 -3.30 -15.97 12.79
N MET A 68 -3.60 -14.70 12.59
CA MET A 68 -4.11 -14.15 11.32
C MET A 68 -3.02 -13.66 10.37
N VAL A 69 -1.76 -13.77 10.77
CA VAL A 69 -0.60 -13.38 9.96
C VAL A 69 0.36 -14.56 9.90
N SER A 70 0.84 -14.84 8.70
CA SER A 70 1.84 -15.88 8.42
C SER A 70 3.00 -15.31 7.60
N LYS A 71 4.15 -15.98 7.69
CA LYS A 71 5.34 -15.60 6.94
C LYS A 71 5.41 -16.41 5.66
N HIS A 72 5.60 -15.73 4.54
CA HIS A 72 5.82 -16.35 3.24
C HIS A 72 6.98 -15.69 2.51
N THR A 73 7.72 -16.50 1.78
CA THR A 73 8.79 -16.02 0.90
C THR A 73 8.18 -15.59 -0.44
N SER A 74 8.46 -14.38 -0.85
CA SER A 74 8.06 -13.82 -2.13
C SER A 74 9.22 -13.17 -2.88
N TRP A 75 9.04 -12.97 -4.19
CA TRP A 75 10.00 -12.26 -4.98
C TRP A 75 9.77 -10.75 -4.86
N GLN A 76 10.87 -9.99 -4.74
CA GLN A 76 10.83 -8.53 -4.75
C GLN A 76 12.01 -7.98 -5.55
N PHE A 77 11.83 -6.83 -6.15
CA PHE A 77 12.89 -6.13 -6.85
C PHE A 77 13.85 -5.45 -5.87
N TYR A 78 15.14 -5.55 -6.17
CA TYR A 78 16.23 -4.95 -5.43
C TYR A 78 17.10 -4.11 -6.36
N ASP A 79 17.33 -2.87 -5.98
CA ASP A 79 18.23 -1.94 -6.68
C ASP A 79 19.64 -2.06 -6.09
N GLU A 80 20.57 -2.63 -6.86
CA GLU A 80 21.94 -2.83 -6.40
C GLU A 80 22.71 -1.53 -6.24
N LYS A 81 22.43 -0.53 -7.07
CA LYS A 81 23.11 0.75 -7.02
C LYS A 81 22.72 1.55 -5.78
N ASN A 82 21.45 1.53 -5.41
CA ASN A 82 20.94 2.20 -4.23
C ASN A 82 20.86 1.29 -3.00
N GLN A 83 21.23 0.00 -3.13
CA GLN A 83 21.23 -0.99 -2.06
C GLN A 83 19.91 -1.07 -1.27
N CYS A 84 18.76 -1.00 -1.98
CA CYS A 84 17.44 -1.03 -1.35
C CYS A 84 16.45 -1.91 -2.11
N LEU A 85 15.46 -2.41 -1.36
CA LEU A 85 14.28 -3.04 -1.95
C LEU A 85 13.40 -1.95 -2.59
N LEU A 86 12.85 -2.27 -3.75
CA LEU A 86 11.98 -1.37 -4.49
C LEU A 86 10.52 -1.70 -4.21
N ASN A 87 9.71 -0.67 -3.95
CA ASN A 87 8.25 -0.84 -3.91
C ASN A 87 7.68 -0.88 -5.33
N GLY A 88 6.37 -1.24 -5.45
CA GLY A 88 5.73 -1.46 -6.74
C GLY A 88 5.89 -0.31 -7.73
N ARG A 89 5.78 0.94 -7.27
CA ARG A 89 5.87 2.15 -8.12
C ARG A 89 7.30 2.60 -8.42
N GLN A 90 8.29 2.00 -7.79
CA GLN A 90 9.70 2.27 -8.05
C GLN A 90 10.29 1.37 -9.15
N VAL A 91 9.47 0.50 -9.73
CA VAL A 91 9.85 -0.35 -10.87
C VAL A 91 8.87 -0.11 -12.00
N VAL A 92 9.39 0.10 -13.19
CA VAL A 92 8.60 0.25 -14.42
C VAL A 92 9.08 -0.74 -15.46
N GLY A 93 8.16 -1.25 -16.26
CA GLY A 93 8.43 -2.20 -17.33
C GLY A 93 7.20 -2.34 -18.21
N LYS A 94 7.11 -3.45 -18.96
CA LYS A 94 5.97 -3.75 -19.82
C LYS A 94 5.05 -4.78 -19.17
N CYS A 95 3.75 -4.58 -19.35
CA CYS A 95 2.76 -5.54 -18.90
C CYS A 95 2.98 -6.91 -19.56
N PRO A 96 2.96 -8.03 -18.78
CA PRO A 96 3.13 -9.37 -19.34
C PRO A 96 1.88 -9.93 -20.03
N ILE A 97 0.73 -9.26 -19.90
CA ILE A 97 -0.53 -9.73 -20.47
C ILE A 97 -0.55 -9.47 -21.98
N GLU A 98 -0.74 -10.54 -22.74
CA GLU A 98 -0.77 -10.50 -24.20
C GLU A 98 -1.87 -9.54 -24.71
N GLY A 99 -1.52 -8.69 -25.68
CA GLY A 99 -2.44 -7.69 -26.24
C GLY A 99 -2.69 -6.47 -25.37
N CYS A 100 -2.04 -6.36 -24.21
CA CYS A 100 -2.15 -5.19 -23.37
C CYS A 100 -1.60 -3.93 -24.06
N GLN A 101 -2.41 -2.85 -24.08
CA GLN A 101 -2.04 -1.55 -24.64
C GLN A 101 -1.49 -0.57 -23.62
N SER A 102 -1.18 -1.05 -22.40
CA SER A 102 -0.60 -0.22 -21.35
C SER A 102 0.81 0.24 -21.74
N GLU A 103 1.08 1.52 -21.62
CA GLU A 103 2.41 2.10 -21.82
C GLU A 103 3.35 1.81 -20.63
N LYS A 104 2.78 1.54 -19.45
CA LYS A 104 3.53 1.29 -18.21
C LYS A 104 2.97 0.11 -17.43
N GLY A 105 3.83 -0.86 -17.16
CA GLY A 105 3.65 -1.82 -16.09
C GLY A 105 4.49 -1.41 -14.87
N TYR A 106 3.95 -1.66 -13.68
CA TYR A 106 4.69 -1.56 -12.41
C TYR A 106 5.01 -2.97 -11.90
N ALA A 107 5.55 -3.11 -10.71
CA ALA A 107 5.96 -4.42 -10.20
C ALA A 107 4.81 -5.44 -10.07
N ASP A 108 3.57 -4.99 -9.88
CA ASP A 108 2.39 -5.79 -9.54
C ASP A 108 1.14 -5.50 -10.37
N GLU A 109 1.11 -4.39 -11.10
CA GLU A 109 -0.02 -4.01 -11.94
C GLU A 109 0.40 -3.07 -13.08
N CYS A 110 -0.42 -2.94 -14.13
CA CYS A 110 -0.25 -1.94 -15.16
C CYS A 110 -1.31 -0.82 -15.08
N ASP A 111 -1.11 0.26 -15.86
CA ASP A 111 -2.03 1.41 -15.90
C ASP A 111 -3.48 1.03 -16.30
N LEU A 112 -3.67 -0.11 -16.97
CA LEU A 112 -4.99 -0.64 -17.33
C LEU A 112 -5.56 -1.62 -16.30
N GLY A 113 -4.89 -1.81 -15.14
CA GLY A 113 -5.37 -2.61 -14.04
C GLY A 113 -5.13 -4.12 -14.16
N HIS A 114 -4.31 -4.59 -15.09
CA HIS A 114 -3.90 -5.98 -15.11
C HIS A 114 -2.95 -6.26 -13.95
N GLN A 115 -3.25 -7.27 -13.14
CA GLN A 115 -2.41 -7.71 -12.03
C GLN A 115 -1.55 -8.89 -12.44
N TYR A 116 -0.32 -8.94 -11.96
CA TYR A 116 0.67 -9.97 -12.21
C TYR A 116 1.70 -10.01 -11.08
N LEU A 117 2.53 -11.03 -11.05
CA LEU A 117 3.58 -11.16 -10.06
C LEU A 117 4.84 -10.36 -10.49
N PRO A 118 5.66 -9.86 -9.56
CA PRO A 118 6.86 -9.07 -9.89
C PRO A 118 7.79 -9.74 -10.91
N GLN A 119 7.95 -11.07 -10.82
CA GLN A 119 8.81 -11.82 -11.74
C GLN A 119 8.27 -11.90 -13.18
N ASP A 120 7.00 -11.58 -13.41
CA ASP A 120 6.38 -11.64 -14.73
C ASP A 120 6.52 -10.32 -15.50
N LEU A 121 6.88 -9.21 -14.81
CA LEU A 121 7.08 -7.91 -15.44
C LEU A 121 8.19 -7.98 -16.49
N ILE A 122 7.89 -7.50 -17.70
CA ILE A 122 8.82 -7.53 -18.83
C ILE A 122 9.71 -6.27 -18.81
N ASP A 123 11.02 -6.46 -19.01
CA ASP A 123 12.03 -5.39 -19.07
C ASP A 123 11.95 -4.41 -17.85
N PRO A 124 12.04 -4.90 -16.60
CA PRO A 124 11.95 -4.03 -15.44
C PRO A 124 13.14 -3.07 -15.33
N ILE A 125 12.84 -1.81 -14.99
CA ILE A 125 13.80 -0.75 -14.73
C ILE A 125 13.48 -0.08 -13.41
N SER A 126 14.50 0.12 -12.56
CA SER A 126 14.36 0.93 -11.34
C SER A 126 14.19 2.41 -11.69
N THR A 127 13.16 3.04 -11.15
CA THR A 127 12.96 4.50 -11.32
C THR A 127 13.94 5.32 -10.47
N LEU A 128 14.63 4.68 -9.52
CA LEU A 128 15.62 5.35 -8.67
C LEU A 128 17.00 5.41 -9.32
N SER A 129 17.47 4.31 -9.90
CA SER A 129 18.80 4.21 -10.49
C SER A 129 18.82 4.31 -12.01
N GLY A 130 17.69 4.05 -12.67
CA GLY A 130 17.61 3.87 -14.12
C GLY A 130 18.17 2.53 -14.62
N GLU A 131 18.58 1.64 -13.71
CA GLU A 131 19.18 0.36 -14.04
C GLU A 131 18.19 -0.80 -13.87
N LYS A 132 18.52 -1.95 -14.47
CA LYS A 132 17.71 -3.17 -14.32
C LYS A 132 17.86 -3.71 -12.89
N PRO A 133 16.77 -3.80 -12.10
CA PRO A 133 16.83 -4.33 -10.75
C PRO A 133 16.97 -5.86 -10.76
N LYS A 134 17.48 -6.41 -9.67
CA LYS A 134 17.49 -7.86 -9.43
C LYS A 134 16.23 -8.32 -8.73
N LEU A 135 15.78 -9.54 -9.02
CA LEU A 135 14.80 -10.24 -8.22
C LEU A 135 15.49 -10.97 -7.07
N VAL A 136 15.06 -10.69 -5.84
CA VAL A 136 15.53 -11.35 -4.63
C VAL A 136 14.35 -11.98 -3.89
N LYS A 137 14.61 -13.07 -3.17
CA LYS A 137 13.61 -13.69 -2.29
C LYS A 137 13.69 -13.04 -0.93
N ILE A 138 12.56 -12.57 -0.43
CA ILE A 138 12.43 -12.02 0.91
C ILE A 138 11.28 -12.68 1.65
N GLU A 139 11.38 -12.76 2.97
CA GLU A 139 10.31 -13.21 3.83
C GLU A 139 9.44 -12.00 4.21
N ASN A 140 8.16 -12.07 3.87
CA ASN A 140 7.16 -11.06 4.20
C ASN A 140 6.06 -11.64 5.09
N LEU A 141 5.38 -10.75 5.81
CA LEU A 141 4.18 -11.06 6.56
C LEU A 141 2.97 -10.95 5.63
N TYR A 142 2.15 -11.98 5.61
CA TYR A 142 0.92 -12.06 4.82
C TYR A 142 -0.27 -12.25 5.74
N PHE A 143 -1.33 -11.54 5.43
CA PHE A 143 -2.60 -11.68 6.10
C PHE A 143 -3.32 -12.94 5.59
N ASP A 144 -3.79 -13.79 6.51
CA ASP A 144 -4.50 -15.03 6.19
C ASP A 144 -5.98 -14.73 5.91
N LEU A 145 -6.28 -14.36 4.66
CA LEU A 145 -7.64 -14.01 4.25
C LEU A 145 -8.62 -15.18 4.36
N GLU A 146 -8.16 -16.42 4.15
CA GLU A 146 -9.03 -17.61 4.23
C GLU A 146 -9.64 -17.75 5.62
N LYS A 147 -8.87 -17.49 6.67
CA LYS A 147 -9.38 -17.48 8.04
C LYS A 147 -10.36 -16.34 8.32
N CYS A 148 -10.24 -15.25 7.58
CA CYS A 148 -11.08 -14.07 7.77
C CYS A 148 -12.42 -14.17 7.03
N ILE A 149 -12.50 -14.94 5.94
CA ILE A 149 -13.71 -15.06 5.10
C ILE A 149 -14.96 -15.37 5.93
N PRO A 150 -15.01 -16.38 6.81
CA PRO A 150 -16.22 -16.68 7.58
C PRO A 150 -16.65 -15.51 8.49
N ILE A 151 -15.67 -14.85 9.12
CA ILE A 151 -15.91 -13.71 10.02
C ILE A 151 -16.46 -12.51 9.22
N LEU A 152 -15.88 -12.25 8.07
CA LEU A 152 -16.33 -11.17 7.18
C LEU A 152 -17.72 -11.45 6.62
N GLN A 153 -18.03 -12.69 6.24
CA GLN A 153 -19.35 -13.09 5.79
C GLN A 153 -20.41 -12.88 6.87
N GLU A 154 -20.14 -13.32 8.10
CA GLU A 154 -21.02 -13.12 9.24
C GLU A 154 -21.27 -11.64 9.50
N TRP A 155 -20.17 -10.84 9.54
CA TRP A 155 -20.26 -9.41 9.74
C TRP A 155 -21.06 -8.70 8.64
N ILE A 156 -20.78 -8.99 7.35
CA ILE A 156 -21.51 -8.42 6.22
C ILE A 156 -22.99 -8.78 6.25
N ASN A 157 -23.31 -10.03 6.60
CA ASN A 157 -24.68 -10.45 6.75
C ASN A 157 -25.41 -9.73 7.89
N SER A 158 -24.68 -9.41 8.98
CA SER A 158 -25.22 -8.64 10.11
C SER A 158 -25.51 -7.17 9.77
N LEU A 159 -24.92 -6.64 8.69
CA LEU A 159 -25.13 -5.28 8.21
C LEU A 159 -26.46 -5.09 7.43
N ASP A 160 -27.36 -6.06 7.46
CA ASP A 160 -28.63 -5.95 6.75
C ASP A 160 -29.50 -4.85 7.39
N ARG A 161 -29.55 -3.71 6.72
CA ARG A 161 -30.31 -2.53 7.16
C ARG A 161 -31.50 -2.33 6.23
N LYS A 162 -32.66 -1.97 6.80
CA LYS A 162 -33.85 -1.62 6.01
C LYS A 162 -33.62 -0.46 5.04
N SER A 163 -32.58 0.36 5.31
CA SER A 163 -32.17 1.51 4.49
C SER A 163 -31.22 1.17 3.34
N ASP A 164 -30.77 -0.08 3.22
CA ASP A 164 -29.82 -0.45 2.16
C ASP A 164 -30.47 -0.30 0.79
N THR A 165 -29.77 0.40 -0.11
CA THR A 165 -30.21 0.55 -1.49
C THR A 165 -30.12 -0.79 -2.23
N PRO A 166 -30.94 -1.03 -3.28
CA PRO A 166 -30.82 -2.23 -4.09
C PRO A 166 -29.40 -2.43 -4.66
N GLN A 167 -28.73 -1.34 -5.03
CA GLN A 167 -27.34 -1.37 -5.52
C GLN A 167 -26.37 -1.88 -4.45
N PHE A 168 -26.48 -1.40 -3.22
CA PHE A 168 -25.63 -1.85 -2.12
C PHE A 168 -25.85 -3.32 -1.81
N ARG A 169 -27.11 -3.80 -1.78
CA ARG A 169 -27.45 -5.21 -1.58
C ARG A 169 -26.86 -6.12 -2.68
N ASN A 170 -26.92 -5.68 -3.94
CA ASN A 170 -26.33 -6.42 -5.06
C ASN A 170 -24.81 -6.47 -4.98
N GLN A 171 -24.13 -5.38 -4.62
CA GLN A 171 -22.69 -5.36 -4.40
C GLN A 171 -22.30 -6.31 -3.27
N LYS A 172 -23.01 -6.24 -2.14
CA LYS A 172 -22.78 -7.12 -0.99
C LYS A 172 -22.88 -8.61 -1.36
N ALA A 173 -23.84 -8.99 -2.20
CA ALA A 173 -24.02 -10.38 -2.68
C ALA A 173 -22.86 -10.87 -3.58
N ASN A 174 -22.08 -9.96 -4.15
CA ASN A 174 -20.99 -10.28 -5.06
C ASN A 174 -19.60 -10.22 -4.37
N TRP A 175 -19.54 -9.98 -3.07
CA TRP A 175 -18.25 -9.87 -2.35
C TRP A 175 -17.65 -11.23 -1.97
N PHE A 176 -18.41 -12.34 -2.11
CA PHE A 176 -17.98 -13.70 -1.78
C PHE A 176 -18.42 -14.72 -2.82
#